data_0a5ae889c5fcb3d298f7e9aca4365b11
#
_entry.id   0a5ae889c5fcb3d298f7e9aca4365b11
#
_cell.length_a   1.000
_cell.length_b   1.000
_cell.length_c   1.000
_cell.angle_alpha   90.00
_cell.angle_beta   90.00
_cell.angle_gamma   90.00
#
_symmetry.space_group_name_H-M   'P 1'
#
loop_
_entity.id
_entity.type
_entity.pdbx_description
1 polymer ?
#
loop_
_entity_poly.entity_id
_entity_poly.type
_entity_poly.pdbx_seq_one_letter_code
_entity_poly.pdbx_strand_id
1 'polypeptide(L)'
;DELIRAGGTVDVAAGTAPDADDVAQGHLQAERALDFAACIGCGACVAACPNGAAALFAGAKLAHLSLMPQGRIERGRRARAMTRELDALFGPCSEYGECVPACPAGIPIEAIALLNREVLRAGLRGATRDD
;
A
#
# COMPACT_ATOMS: atom_id res chain seq x y z
N ASP A 1 3.54 12.83 3.77
CA ASP A 1 2.64 12.73 4.93
C ASP A 1 1.18 12.51 4.54
N GLU A 2 0.63 13.22 3.56
CA GLU A 2 -0.77 13.13 3.15
C GLU A 2 -1.15 11.75 2.65
N LEU A 3 -0.31 11.12 1.83
CA LEU A 3 -0.54 9.76 1.33
C LEU A 3 -0.59 8.74 2.48
N ILE A 4 0.28 8.86 3.47
CA ILE A 4 0.27 8.00 4.64
C ILE A 4 -0.97 8.25 5.50
N ARG A 5 -1.37 9.50 5.71
CA ARG A 5 -2.61 9.84 6.43
C ARG A 5 -3.85 9.30 5.75
N ALA A 6 -3.87 9.29 4.41
CA ALA A 6 -5.02 8.82 3.64
C ALA A 6 -5.32 7.33 3.82
N GLY A 7 -4.29 6.51 3.98
CA GLY A 7 -4.50 5.06 4.09
C GLY A 7 -3.30 4.24 4.53
N GLY A 8 -2.22 4.91 4.98
CA GLY A 8 -1.01 4.22 5.42
C GLY A 8 -0.95 3.91 6.92
N THR A 9 -2.03 4.15 7.65
CA THR A 9 -2.11 3.93 9.10
C THR A 9 -3.20 2.93 9.45
N VAL A 10 -3.09 2.39 10.66
CA VAL A 10 -4.11 1.54 11.27
C VAL A 10 -4.52 2.19 12.59
N ASP A 11 -5.79 2.52 12.72
CA ASP A 11 -6.35 3.09 13.94
C ASP A 11 -6.97 2.00 14.78
N VAL A 12 -6.54 1.91 16.03
CA VAL A 12 -7.09 0.99 17.02
C VAL A 12 -7.57 1.79 18.22
N ALA A 13 -8.81 1.61 18.61
CA ALA A 13 -9.34 2.27 19.79
C ALA A 13 -8.59 1.82 21.04
N ALA A 14 -8.33 2.76 21.94
CA ALA A 14 -7.62 2.45 23.17
C ALA A 14 -8.34 1.36 23.99
N GLY A 15 -7.60 0.36 24.46
CA GLY A 15 -8.13 -0.76 25.24
C GLY A 15 -8.82 -1.85 24.41
N THR A 16 -8.81 -1.76 23.08
CA THR A 16 -9.43 -2.77 22.19
C THR A 16 -8.42 -3.55 21.36
N ALA A 17 -7.12 -3.36 21.59
CA ALA A 17 -6.09 -4.13 20.89
C ALA A 17 -6.27 -5.62 21.21
N PRO A 18 -6.32 -6.51 20.19
CA PRO A 18 -6.43 -7.94 20.43
C PRO A 18 -5.15 -8.48 21.08
N ASP A 19 -5.27 -9.59 21.79
CA ASP A 19 -4.11 -10.33 22.25
C ASP A 19 -3.30 -10.86 21.08
N ALA A 20 -2.02 -11.10 21.28
CA ALA A 20 -1.08 -11.46 20.22
C ALA A 20 -1.52 -12.67 19.37
N ASP A 21 -2.25 -13.61 19.97
CA ASP A 21 -2.68 -14.85 19.33
C ASP A 21 -4.12 -14.83 18.82
N ASP A 22 -4.83 -13.70 18.94
CA ASP A 22 -6.25 -13.60 18.56
C ASP A 22 -6.48 -13.78 17.06
N VAL A 23 -5.53 -13.34 16.23
CA VAL A 23 -5.65 -13.43 14.78
C VAL A 23 -4.46 -14.18 14.21
N ALA A 24 -4.69 -15.42 13.82
CA ALA A 24 -3.67 -16.26 13.22
C ALA A 24 -3.33 -15.78 11.80
N GLN A 25 -2.04 -15.71 11.48
CA GLN A 25 -1.54 -15.38 10.16
C GLN A 25 -0.51 -16.42 9.72
N GLY A 26 -0.57 -16.81 8.43
CA GLY A 26 0.41 -17.72 7.85
C GLY A 26 1.82 -17.11 7.86
N HIS A 27 2.82 -17.90 8.24
CA HIS A 27 4.21 -17.47 8.36
C HIS A 27 4.75 -16.81 7.08
N LEU A 28 4.58 -17.45 5.93
CA LEU A 28 5.06 -16.92 4.65
C LEU A 28 4.35 -15.60 4.26
N GLN A 29 3.07 -15.47 4.58
CA GLN A 29 2.33 -14.25 4.32
C GLN A 29 2.81 -13.12 5.23
N ALA A 30 3.10 -13.40 6.49
CA ALA A 30 3.63 -12.43 7.44
C ALA A 30 5.03 -11.95 7.01
N GLU A 31 5.92 -12.85 6.61
CA GLU A 31 7.25 -12.50 6.09
C GLU A 31 7.15 -11.62 4.85
N ARG A 32 6.28 -11.98 3.91
CA ARG A 32 6.05 -11.18 2.71
C ARG A 32 5.52 -9.79 3.03
N ALA A 33 4.66 -9.66 4.04
CA ALA A 33 4.21 -8.36 4.52
C ALA A 33 5.37 -7.52 5.05
N LEU A 34 6.31 -8.12 5.76
CA LEU A 34 7.50 -7.44 6.28
C LEU A 34 8.44 -6.97 5.15
N ASP A 35 8.57 -7.72 4.07
CA ASP A 35 9.37 -7.30 2.90
C ASP A 35 8.87 -5.96 2.34
N PHE A 36 7.55 -5.78 2.26
CA PHE A 36 6.96 -4.51 1.83
C PHE A 36 7.04 -3.43 2.91
N ALA A 37 7.03 -3.81 4.19
CA ALA A 37 7.17 -2.88 5.30
C ALA A 37 8.59 -2.25 5.38
N ALA A 38 9.57 -2.80 4.67
CA ALA A 38 10.93 -2.29 4.63
C ALA A 38 11.07 -0.89 4.02
N CYS A 39 10.03 -0.39 3.36
CA CYS A 39 10.04 0.97 2.78
C CYS A 39 10.31 2.03 3.85
N ILE A 40 11.35 2.85 3.64
CA ILE A 40 11.76 3.92 4.56
C ILE A 40 11.20 5.31 4.18
N GLY A 41 10.40 5.40 3.14
CA GLY A 41 9.79 6.66 2.71
C GLY A 41 10.76 7.71 2.17
N CYS A 42 11.91 7.30 1.64
CA CYS A 42 12.98 8.20 1.22
C CYS A 42 12.66 9.01 -0.06
N GLY A 43 11.68 8.58 -0.86
CA GLY A 43 11.30 9.24 -2.11
C GLY A 43 12.20 8.98 -3.31
N ALA A 44 13.23 8.12 -3.21
CA ALA A 44 14.13 7.82 -4.32
C ALA A 44 13.39 7.26 -5.55
N CYS A 45 12.35 6.45 -5.35
CA CYS A 45 11.51 5.92 -6.40
C CYS A 45 10.76 7.01 -7.18
N VAL A 46 10.28 8.02 -6.48
CA VAL A 46 9.60 9.18 -7.11
C VAL A 46 10.60 10.01 -7.92
N ALA A 47 11.76 10.26 -7.35
CA ALA A 47 12.83 11.03 -8.02
C ALA A 47 13.35 10.32 -9.27
N ALA A 48 13.44 9.00 -9.26
CA ALA A 48 13.92 8.21 -10.41
C ALA A 48 12.85 8.03 -11.50
N CYS A 49 11.57 8.19 -11.18
CA CYS A 49 10.48 8.00 -12.13
C CYS A 49 10.38 9.17 -13.11
N PRO A 50 10.37 8.94 -14.45
CA PRO A 50 10.21 10.01 -15.44
C PRO A 50 8.91 10.82 -15.26
N ASN A 51 7.86 10.21 -14.73
CA ASN A 51 6.57 10.86 -14.46
C ASN A 51 6.42 11.38 -13.02
N GLY A 52 7.40 11.17 -12.16
CA GLY A 52 7.27 11.49 -10.74
C GLY A 52 6.18 10.69 -10.04
N ALA A 53 5.97 9.43 -10.45
CA ALA A 53 4.98 8.54 -9.85
C ALA A 53 5.44 8.01 -8.50
N ALA A 54 4.53 7.92 -7.54
CA ALA A 54 4.81 7.35 -6.22
C ALA A 54 4.23 5.93 -6.06
N ALA A 55 4.05 5.22 -7.15
CA ALA A 55 3.39 3.92 -7.17
C ALA A 55 4.15 2.86 -6.34
N LEU A 56 5.48 2.84 -6.37
CA LEU A 56 6.27 1.90 -5.58
C LEU A 56 6.14 2.19 -4.08
N PHE A 57 6.21 3.45 -3.70
CA PHE A 57 6.04 3.89 -2.31
C PHE A 57 4.64 3.54 -1.76
N ALA A 58 3.60 3.97 -2.48
CA ALA A 58 2.22 3.68 -2.08
C ALA A 58 1.93 2.17 -2.13
N GLY A 59 2.44 1.50 -3.15
CA GLY A 59 2.30 0.06 -3.31
C GLY A 59 2.94 -0.72 -2.17
N ALA A 60 4.13 -0.33 -1.72
CA ALA A 60 4.79 -0.95 -0.58
C ALA A 60 3.92 -0.86 0.69
N LYS A 61 3.39 0.33 1.01
CA LYS A 61 2.54 0.51 2.19
C LYS A 61 1.22 -0.23 2.07
N LEU A 62 0.58 -0.15 0.93
CA LEU A 62 -0.69 -0.85 0.69
C LEU A 62 -0.50 -2.36 0.70
N ALA A 63 0.56 -2.88 0.08
CA ALA A 63 0.87 -4.31 0.07
C ALA A 63 1.14 -4.83 1.48
N HIS A 64 1.96 -4.12 2.25
CA HIS A 64 2.21 -4.45 3.65
C HIS A 64 0.90 -4.62 4.42
N LEU A 65 0.05 -3.60 4.43
CA LEU A 65 -1.19 -3.62 5.19
C LEU A 65 -2.24 -4.60 4.62
N SER A 66 -2.26 -4.81 3.30
CA SER A 66 -3.18 -5.76 2.66
C SER A 66 -2.84 -7.22 2.94
N LEU A 67 -1.58 -7.52 3.23
CA LEU A 67 -1.13 -8.87 3.61
C LEU A 67 -1.31 -9.14 5.10
N MET A 68 -1.53 -8.12 5.90
CA MET A 68 -1.90 -8.26 7.31
C MET A 68 -3.35 -8.76 7.43
N PRO A 69 -3.74 -9.35 8.59
CA PRO A 69 -5.08 -9.89 8.77
C PRO A 69 -6.14 -8.80 8.93
N GLN A 70 -6.43 -8.11 7.83
CA GLN A 70 -7.42 -7.05 7.75
C GLN A 70 -8.60 -7.47 6.87
N GLY A 71 -9.79 -6.95 7.17
CA GLY A 71 -11.00 -7.24 6.43
C GLY A 71 -10.97 -6.69 4.99
N ARG A 72 -11.80 -7.26 4.14
CA ARG A 72 -11.91 -6.87 2.71
C ARG A 72 -12.39 -5.43 2.54
N ILE A 73 -13.24 -4.97 3.44
CA ILE A 73 -13.78 -3.60 3.42
C ILE A 73 -12.66 -2.61 3.71
N GLU A 74 -11.86 -2.87 4.73
CA GLU A 74 -10.73 -2.04 5.12
C GLU A 74 -9.70 -1.94 3.99
N ARG A 75 -9.33 -3.04 3.37
CA ARG A 75 -8.40 -3.05 2.22
C ARG A 75 -8.91 -2.21 1.07
N GLY A 76 -10.19 -2.34 0.73
CA GLY A 76 -10.81 -1.55 -0.34
C GLY A 76 -10.86 -0.07 -0.03
N ARG A 77 -11.21 0.29 1.19
CA ARG A 77 -11.23 1.70 1.66
C ARG A 77 -9.83 2.32 1.54
N ARG A 78 -8.83 1.61 2.05
CA ARG A 78 -7.42 2.02 1.99
C ARG A 78 -6.93 2.21 0.55
N ALA A 79 -7.22 1.25 -0.32
CA ALA A 79 -6.83 1.31 -1.73
C ALA A 79 -7.42 2.56 -2.40
N ARG A 80 -8.70 2.82 -2.22
CA ARG A 80 -9.38 4.00 -2.80
C ARG A 80 -8.83 5.31 -2.26
N ALA A 81 -8.63 5.40 -0.94
CA ALA A 81 -8.11 6.60 -0.31
C ALA A 81 -6.69 6.93 -0.80
N MET A 82 -5.80 5.94 -0.79
CA MET A 82 -4.42 6.13 -1.23
C MET A 82 -4.32 6.44 -2.72
N THR A 83 -5.12 5.80 -3.57
CA THR A 83 -5.13 6.08 -5.01
C THR A 83 -5.59 7.52 -5.30
N ARG A 84 -6.60 8.00 -4.58
CA ARG A 84 -7.06 9.38 -4.73
C ARG A 84 -5.94 10.39 -4.44
N GLU A 85 -5.15 10.16 -3.39
CA GLU A 85 -4.00 11.01 -3.06
C GLU A 85 -2.85 10.85 -4.07
N LEU A 86 -2.62 9.65 -4.57
CA LEU A 86 -1.63 9.43 -5.64
C LEU A 86 -1.98 10.25 -6.89
N ASP A 87 -3.24 10.20 -7.32
CA ASP A 87 -3.70 10.92 -8.51
C ASP A 87 -3.66 12.43 -8.33
N ALA A 88 -3.86 12.91 -7.09
CA ALA A 88 -3.85 14.33 -6.77
C ALA A 88 -2.45 14.93 -6.64
N LEU A 89 -1.46 14.15 -6.15
CA LEU A 89 -0.17 14.67 -5.72
C LEU A 89 1.01 14.24 -6.60
N PHE A 90 0.87 13.17 -7.38
CA PHE A 90 1.97 12.56 -8.13
C PHE A 90 1.57 12.30 -9.58
N GLY A 91 2.58 12.04 -10.42
CA GLY A 91 2.36 11.62 -11.79
C GLY A 91 1.88 10.17 -11.90
N PRO A 92 1.31 9.79 -13.06
CA PRO A 92 0.83 8.44 -13.30
C PRO A 92 1.98 7.45 -13.43
N CYS A 93 1.75 6.21 -13.01
CA CYS A 93 2.67 5.11 -13.25
C CYS A 93 2.52 4.60 -14.68
N SER A 94 3.59 4.69 -15.47
CA SER A 94 3.65 4.18 -16.84
C SER A 94 4.60 2.97 -16.96
N GLU A 95 4.84 2.28 -15.86
CA GLU A 95 5.60 1.03 -15.77
C GLU A 95 7.05 1.08 -16.32
N TYR A 96 7.71 2.23 -16.20
CA TYR A 96 9.11 2.37 -16.61
C TYR A 96 10.08 1.47 -15.83
N GLY A 97 9.76 1.17 -14.57
CA GLY A 97 10.57 0.29 -13.73
C GLY A 97 11.80 0.92 -13.10
N GLU A 98 12.10 2.18 -13.37
CA GLU A 98 13.27 2.90 -12.84
C GLU A 98 13.25 3.05 -11.30
N CYS A 99 12.08 2.96 -10.71
CA CYS A 99 11.90 3.04 -9.25
C CYS A 99 12.53 1.86 -8.50
N VAL A 100 12.56 0.68 -9.11
CA VAL A 100 13.04 -0.54 -8.44
C VAL A 100 14.56 -0.49 -8.21
N PRO A 101 15.42 -0.26 -9.19
CA PRO A 101 16.86 -0.17 -8.95
C PRO A 101 17.25 1.04 -8.09
N ALA A 102 16.42 2.09 -8.05
CA ALA A 102 16.68 3.27 -7.22
C ALA A 102 16.32 3.04 -5.74
N CYS A 103 15.55 2.00 -5.40
CA CYS A 103 15.09 1.79 -4.04
C CYS A 103 16.18 1.23 -3.13
N PRO A 104 16.62 1.98 -2.10
CA PRO A 104 17.65 1.51 -1.17
C PRO A 104 17.14 0.41 -0.23
N ALA A 105 15.82 0.29 -0.06
CA ALA A 105 15.19 -0.73 0.77
C ALA A 105 14.87 -2.03 0.01
N GLY A 106 15.13 -2.07 -1.30
CA GLY A 106 14.90 -3.25 -2.12
C GLY A 106 13.42 -3.63 -2.29
N ILE A 107 12.52 -2.66 -2.29
CA ILE A 107 11.08 -2.93 -2.49
C ILE A 107 10.87 -3.53 -3.89
N PRO A 108 10.28 -4.73 -3.98
CA PRO A 108 10.08 -5.38 -5.27
C PRO A 108 8.94 -4.75 -6.09
N ILE A 109 9.00 -4.92 -7.40
CA ILE A 109 7.98 -4.39 -8.33
C ILE A 109 6.58 -4.94 -8.05
N GLU A 110 6.48 -6.09 -7.42
CA GLU A 110 5.21 -6.70 -6.99
C GLU A 110 4.39 -5.78 -6.09
N ALA A 111 5.01 -4.82 -5.41
CA ALA A 111 4.28 -3.81 -4.65
C ALA A 111 3.29 -3.03 -5.52
N ILE A 112 3.69 -2.69 -6.74
CA ILE A 112 2.83 -2.00 -7.72
C ILE A 112 1.73 -2.93 -8.22
N ALA A 113 2.06 -4.19 -8.49
CA ALA A 113 1.06 -5.18 -8.90
C ALA A 113 -0.01 -5.40 -7.80
N LEU A 114 0.41 -5.44 -6.53
CA LEU A 114 -0.50 -5.55 -5.40
C LEU A 114 -1.38 -4.30 -5.23
N LEU A 115 -0.81 -3.11 -5.42
CA LEU A 115 -1.58 -1.85 -5.44
C LEU A 115 -2.68 -1.92 -6.51
N ASN A 116 -2.30 -2.20 -7.75
CA ASN A 116 -3.23 -2.28 -8.86
C ASN A 116 -4.33 -3.33 -8.64
N ARG A 117 -3.96 -4.48 -8.08
CA ARG A 117 -4.91 -5.54 -7.74
C ARG A 117 -5.94 -5.10 -6.70
N GLU A 118 -5.51 -4.42 -5.64
CA GLU A 118 -6.44 -3.96 -4.60
C GLU A 118 -7.34 -2.82 -5.11
N VAL A 119 -6.82 -1.94 -5.94
CA VAL A 119 -7.61 -0.90 -6.60
C VAL A 119 -8.68 -1.51 -7.51
N LEU A 120 -8.30 -2.48 -8.35
CA LEU A 120 -9.23 -3.18 -9.23
C LEU A 120 -10.32 -3.91 -8.42
N ARG A 121 -9.93 -4.63 -7.39
CA ARG A 121 -10.88 -5.33 -6.49
C ARG A 121 -11.83 -4.37 -5.80
N ALA A 122 -11.33 -3.23 -5.35
CA ALA A 122 -12.16 -2.20 -4.74
C ALA A 122 -13.19 -1.64 -5.73
N GLY A 123 -12.79 -1.43 -6.99
CA GLY A 123 -13.67 -1.00 -8.06
C GLY A 123 -14.76 -2.03 -8.41
N LEU A 124 -14.39 -3.30 -8.52
CA LEU A 124 -15.33 -4.38 -8.84
C LEU A 124 -16.36 -4.66 -7.74
N ARG A 125 -16.03 -4.39 -6.48
CA ARG A 125 -16.91 -4.66 -5.33
C ARG A 125 -17.90 -3.56 -5.02
N GLY A 126 -17.91 -2.54 -5.79
CA GLY A 126 -18.86 -1.48 -5.66
C GLY A 126 -18.24 -0.13 -5.44
N ALA A 127 -18.25 0.55 -6.52
CA ALA A 127 -18.43 1.97 -6.57
C ALA A 127 -19.69 2.44 -5.81
N THR A 128 -20.39 1.56 -5.13
CA THR A 128 -21.72 1.81 -4.54
C THR A 128 -21.68 2.17 -3.06
N ARG A 129 -20.51 2.24 -2.46
CA ARG A 129 -20.40 2.75 -1.10
C ARG A 129 -19.33 3.82 -1.07
N ASP A 130 -19.77 5.02 -1.34
CA ASP A 130 -19.04 6.21 -0.94
C ASP A 130 -18.96 6.21 0.59
N ASP A 131 -17.78 6.13 1.08
CA ASP A 131 -17.47 6.31 2.49
C ASP A 131 -17.21 7.79 2.78
#